data_822479436b01f3f8b2578c6778f81467
#
_entry.id   822479436b01f3f8b2578c6778f81467
#
_cell.length_a   1.000
_cell.length_b   1.000
_cell.length_c   1.000
_cell.angle_alpha   90.00
_cell.angle_beta   90.00
_cell.angle_gamma   90.00
#
_symmetry.space_group_name_H-M   'P 1'
#
loop_
_entity.id
_entity.type
_entity.pdbx_description
1 polymer ?
#
loop_
_entity_poly.entity_id
_entity_poly.type
_entity_poly.pdbx_seq_one_letter_code
_entity_poly.pdbx_strand_id
1 'polypeptide(L)'
;NKISDRVSRNDWKDNNQRGGYIWHTTGSGKTMTSFKSAQLIANSKDADKVVFLMDRKELGSQSLTEYQGFADNVDDVQGTDDTNMLISKLKSTDPKNTLIVSSIQKMSRIKEDEIGRMRAKDIEDMQNKRLVFIIDECHRSTFGDMLITIKNTFPNALFFGFTGTPVFSENEKSLSTTTDIFGDELHRYSIADGIRDKNVLGFDPIMVCVYPDMELRKKVAIEEADASSEAEAISDPKMQKIYYRFMTVSEVPMAGRLLEDGTYQKGIEDYIKKDAWENDKYQYSIVDNIKENWLRLSRNNKFHAIFATSSIPEAISYYRKFREKYPELKVTGLFDPTIDNASGDRALEKEDGIVEMLNDYNNWYSTNWDIARYAKFKLEVSERLAHKGQFVRMKAESQLDLLIVVNQMLTGFDSKWVNTLYLDKILEYQNLIQAFSRTNRLFNINEKPFGSIKYYRMPHTMKNNIENAMKLYSGDRPQGLFADHLPDNIEHMNISFKDMEAVFKQANIADMQKLPDDTESKAKFAKLFREF
;
A
#
# COMPACT_ATOMS: atom_id res chain seq x y z
N ASN A 1 16.23 18.38 9.91
CA ASN A 1 16.36 19.85 9.95
C ASN A 1 15.00 20.56 10.03
N LYS A 2 14.04 20.35 9.07
CA LYS A 2 12.77 21.10 9.05
C LYS A 2 11.89 20.89 10.30
N ILE A 3 11.83 19.68 10.85
CA ILE A 3 11.14 19.42 12.12
C ILE A 3 11.89 20.10 13.27
N SER A 4 13.21 19.90 13.38
CA SER A 4 14.02 20.51 14.44
C SER A 4 13.91 22.04 14.41
N ASP A 5 13.96 22.66 13.22
CA ASP A 5 13.77 24.10 13.06
C ASP A 5 12.37 24.56 13.52
N ARG A 6 11.33 23.75 13.25
CA ARG A 6 9.96 24.05 13.71
C ARG A 6 9.85 23.95 15.24
N VAL A 7 10.49 22.96 15.86
CA VAL A 7 10.49 22.77 17.32
C VAL A 7 11.30 23.87 18.01
N SER A 8 12.52 24.20 17.54
CA SER A 8 13.40 25.19 18.16
C SER A 8 12.86 26.63 18.09
N ARG A 9 12.06 26.94 17.05
CA ARG A 9 11.45 28.26 16.85
C ARG A 9 10.04 28.37 17.45
N ASN A 10 9.52 27.27 18.03
CA ASN A 10 8.16 27.26 18.56
C ASN A 10 8.04 28.11 19.83
N ASP A 11 7.05 28.98 19.87
CA ASP A 11 6.66 29.65 21.12
C ASP A 11 5.71 28.75 21.91
N TRP A 12 6.24 28.07 22.91
CA TRP A 12 5.48 27.16 23.76
C TRP A 12 4.42 27.83 24.65
N LYS A 13 4.35 29.14 24.63
CA LYS A 13 3.33 29.92 25.34
C LYS A 13 2.17 30.33 24.44
N ASP A 14 2.36 30.24 23.13
CA ASP A 14 1.31 30.49 22.17
C ASP A 14 0.43 29.23 22.03
N ASN A 15 -0.90 29.37 22.16
CA ASN A 15 -1.86 28.27 21.98
C ASN A 15 -2.04 27.85 20.51
N ASN A 16 -1.32 28.48 19.58
CA ASN A 16 -1.38 28.15 18.15
C ASN A 16 -0.21 27.25 17.73
N GLN A 17 -0.16 26.03 18.28
CA GLN A 17 0.91 25.10 18.01
C GLN A 17 0.85 24.55 16.58
N ARG A 18 1.90 24.76 15.81
CA ARG A 18 2.00 24.31 14.42
C ARG A 18 2.95 23.14 14.28
N GLY A 19 2.39 21.94 14.09
CA GLY A 19 3.13 20.75 13.71
C GLY A 19 3.47 20.71 12.21
N GLY A 20 3.23 19.59 11.60
CA GLY A 20 3.38 19.36 10.16
C GLY A 20 3.51 17.88 9.84
N TYR A 21 3.59 17.56 8.55
CA TYR A 21 3.84 16.18 8.16
C TYR A 21 4.99 16.07 7.14
N ILE A 22 5.55 14.87 7.11
CA ILE A 22 6.58 14.45 6.18
C ILE A 22 5.97 13.37 5.29
N TRP A 23 5.90 13.66 4.01
CA TRP A 23 5.61 12.66 3.00
C TRP A 23 6.90 11.93 2.63
N HIS A 24 6.99 10.65 2.99
CA HIS A 24 8.19 9.85 2.73
C HIS A 24 7.76 8.45 2.25
N THR A 25 8.03 8.14 1.00
CA THR A 25 7.51 6.92 0.35
C THR A 25 7.87 5.65 1.10
N THR A 26 6.99 4.67 1.01
CA THR A 26 7.16 3.38 1.69
C THR A 26 8.39 2.65 1.13
N GLY A 27 9.24 2.15 2.03
CA GLY A 27 10.40 1.36 1.66
C GLY A 27 11.71 2.11 1.48
N SER A 28 11.67 3.45 1.50
CA SER A 28 12.84 4.31 1.34
C SER A 28 13.55 4.71 2.65
N GLY A 29 13.20 4.05 3.78
CA GLY A 29 13.79 4.34 5.08
C GLY A 29 13.02 5.34 5.95
N LYS A 30 11.71 5.50 5.72
CA LYS A 30 10.82 6.39 6.49
C LYS A 30 10.95 6.17 8.00
N THR A 31 10.87 4.95 8.47
CA THR A 31 10.94 4.59 9.90
C THR A 31 12.25 5.01 10.54
N MET A 32 13.38 4.81 9.85
CA MET A 32 14.69 5.27 10.33
C MET A 32 14.74 6.80 10.39
N THR A 33 14.21 7.48 9.37
CA THR A 33 14.21 8.95 9.30
C THR A 33 13.33 9.57 10.39
N SER A 34 12.13 9.01 10.62
CA SER A 34 11.21 9.49 11.66
C SER A 34 11.79 9.29 13.06
N PHE A 35 12.40 8.13 13.31
CA PHE A 35 13.04 7.83 14.58
C PHE A 35 14.28 8.70 14.85
N LYS A 36 15.18 8.86 13.85
CA LYS A 36 16.34 9.78 13.99
C LYS A 36 15.90 11.22 14.20
N SER A 37 14.78 11.67 13.62
CA SER A 37 14.21 12.98 13.90
C SER A 37 13.79 13.11 15.37
N ALA A 38 13.14 12.08 15.93
CA ALA A 38 12.77 12.03 17.34
C ALA A 38 13.99 12.10 18.26
N GLN A 39 15.02 11.32 17.95
CA GLN A 39 16.28 11.29 18.70
C GLN A 39 16.99 12.65 18.68
N LEU A 40 17.07 13.29 17.51
CA LEU A 40 17.70 14.62 17.38
C LEU A 40 16.98 15.68 18.20
N ILE A 41 15.64 15.67 18.24
CA ILE A 41 14.85 16.60 19.06
C ILE A 41 15.04 16.30 20.54
N ALA A 42 15.04 15.03 20.95
CA ALA A 42 15.28 14.67 22.35
C ALA A 42 16.66 15.13 22.83
N ASN A 43 17.69 15.05 21.96
CA ASN A 43 19.06 15.46 22.28
C ASN A 43 19.28 16.99 22.24
N SER A 44 18.46 17.74 21.49
CA SER A 44 18.60 19.20 21.36
C SER A 44 18.20 19.97 22.62
N LYS A 45 17.42 19.35 23.52
CA LYS A 45 16.81 19.96 24.71
C LYS A 45 15.75 21.04 24.40
N ASP A 46 15.29 21.13 23.15
CA ASP A 46 14.21 22.03 22.75
C ASP A 46 12.83 21.52 23.20
N ALA A 47 12.74 20.24 23.54
CA ALA A 47 11.56 19.57 24.08
C ALA A 47 11.89 18.88 25.42
N ASP A 48 10.94 18.83 26.33
CA ASP A 48 11.07 18.12 27.62
C ASP A 48 10.76 16.62 27.42
N LYS A 49 9.88 16.29 26.49
CA LYS A 49 9.53 14.93 26.09
C LYS A 49 9.31 14.84 24.58
N VAL A 50 9.82 13.79 24.00
CA VAL A 50 9.56 13.37 22.63
C VAL A 50 8.90 11.99 22.67
N VAL A 51 7.67 11.89 22.19
CA VAL A 51 6.90 10.64 22.17
C VAL A 51 6.79 10.16 20.74
N PHE A 52 7.42 9.04 20.46
CA PHE A 52 7.32 8.36 19.17
C PHE A 52 6.14 7.38 19.21
N LEU A 53 5.10 7.67 18.42
CA LEU A 53 3.86 6.89 18.38
C LEU A 53 3.78 6.04 17.11
N MET A 54 3.36 4.80 17.30
CA MET A 54 3.11 3.83 16.24
C MET A 54 1.85 3.01 16.50
N ASP A 55 1.43 2.19 15.52
CA ASP A 55 0.35 1.24 15.74
C ASP A 55 0.79 0.11 16.68
N ARG A 56 -0.12 -0.36 17.54
CA ARG A 56 0.09 -1.50 18.43
C ARG A 56 0.55 -2.76 17.67
N LYS A 57 0.08 -2.96 16.44
CA LYS A 57 0.45 -4.12 15.61
C LYS A 57 1.92 -4.10 15.18
N GLU A 58 2.53 -2.92 15.15
CA GLU A 58 3.93 -2.70 14.80
C GLU A 58 4.85 -2.66 16.02
N LEU A 59 4.29 -2.44 17.21
CA LEU A 59 5.01 -2.45 18.50
C LEU A 59 5.35 -3.86 19.02
N GLY A 60 5.29 -4.91 18.20
CA GLY A 60 5.83 -6.22 18.56
C GLY A 60 7.31 -6.12 18.92
N SER A 61 7.83 -7.11 19.65
CA SER A 61 9.21 -7.14 20.17
C SER A 61 10.29 -6.83 19.12
N GLN A 62 10.03 -7.10 17.85
CA GLN A 62 10.96 -6.80 16.75
C GLN A 62 11.12 -5.30 16.49
N SER A 63 10.03 -4.54 16.51
CA SER A 63 10.09 -3.10 16.20
C SER A 63 10.86 -2.33 17.27
N LEU A 64 10.65 -2.62 18.54
CA LEU A 64 11.42 -1.97 19.61
C LEU A 64 12.92 -2.28 19.48
N THR A 65 13.28 -3.51 19.16
CA THR A 65 14.68 -3.93 18.93
C THR A 65 15.27 -3.24 17.70
N GLU A 66 14.49 -3.07 16.63
CA GLU A 66 14.92 -2.31 15.44
C GLU A 66 15.18 -0.84 15.79
N TYR A 67 14.30 -0.20 16.59
CA TYR A 67 14.50 1.19 17.04
C TYR A 67 15.68 1.33 17.98
N GLN A 68 15.88 0.39 18.89
CA GLN A 68 17.07 0.34 19.74
C GLN A 68 18.34 0.18 18.90
N GLY A 69 18.27 -0.56 17.79
CA GLY A 69 19.36 -0.69 16.81
C GLY A 69 19.67 0.61 16.03
N PHE A 70 18.72 1.53 15.91
CA PHE A 70 18.93 2.86 15.31
C PHE A 70 19.42 3.91 16.31
N ALA A 71 19.31 3.63 17.61
CA ALA A 71 19.76 4.52 18.67
C ALA A 71 21.28 4.45 18.83
N ASP A 72 21.89 5.58 19.16
CA ASP A 72 23.33 5.65 19.45
C ASP A 72 23.64 4.93 20.77
N ASN A 73 22.67 4.89 21.71
CA ASN A 73 22.71 4.11 22.94
C ASN A 73 21.33 3.46 23.17
N VAL A 74 21.30 2.15 23.37
CA VAL A 74 20.07 1.35 23.56
C VAL A 74 19.24 1.85 24.75
N ASP A 75 19.90 2.33 25.79
CA ASP A 75 19.25 2.84 27.01
C ASP A 75 18.52 4.16 26.81
N ASP A 76 18.77 4.90 25.72
CA ASP A 76 18.10 6.16 25.41
C ASP A 76 16.69 5.95 24.82
N VAL A 77 16.34 4.71 24.47
CA VAL A 77 15.04 4.37 23.89
C VAL A 77 14.20 3.60 24.89
N GLN A 78 13.24 4.29 25.46
CA GLN A 78 12.38 3.71 26.49
C GLN A 78 11.05 3.23 25.91
N GLY A 79 10.86 1.91 25.81
CA GLY A 79 9.57 1.28 25.51
C GLY A 79 8.57 1.42 26.68
N THR A 80 7.30 1.19 26.39
CA THR A 80 6.22 1.17 27.39
C THR A 80 5.44 -0.13 27.28
N ASP A 81 5.34 -0.90 28.37
CA ASP A 81 4.58 -2.14 28.38
C ASP A 81 3.07 -1.88 28.58
N ASP A 82 2.74 -0.94 29.44
CA ASP A 82 1.36 -0.54 29.72
C ASP A 82 1.19 0.99 29.79
N THR A 83 -0.06 1.44 30.00
CA THR A 83 -0.41 2.86 30.11
C THR A 83 0.17 3.50 31.38
N ASN A 84 0.28 2.77 32.50
CA ASN A 84 0.80 3.31 33.76
C ASN A 84 2.29 3.61 33.64
N MET A 85 3.04 2.71 33.01
CA MET A 85 4.46 2.95 32.70
C MET A 85 4.64 4.17 31.79
N LEU A 86 3.78 4.34 30.77
CA LEU A 86 3.79 5.51 29.90
C LEU A 86 3.59 6.80 30.69
N ILE A 87 2.58 6.85 31.57
CA ILE A 87 2.29 7.99 32.44
C ILE A 87 3.50 8.29 33.35
N SER A 88 4.07 7.28 34.00
CA SER A 88 5.25 7.43 34.86
C SER A 88 6.42 8.06 34.11
N LYS A 89 6.70 7.62 32.87
CA LYS A 89 7.77 8.19 32.04
C LYS A 89 7.47 9.60 31.56
N LEU A 90 6.23 9.92 31.23
CA LEU A 90 5.82 11.28 30.86
C LEU A 90 6.00 12.27 32.04
N LYS A 91 5.69 11.83 33.26
CA LYS A 91 5.87 12.64 34.49
C LYS A 91 7.33 12.78 34.91
N SER A 92 8.16 11.78 34.61
CA SER A 92 9.57 11.73 35.01
C SER A 92 10.36 12.97 34.54
N THR A 93 11.29 13.43 35.34
CA THR A 93 12.28 14.46 34.99
C THR A 93 13.64 13.86 34.62
N ASP A 94 13.79 12.54 34.70
CA ASP A 94 15.01 11.83 34.31
C ASP A 94 15.27 12.01 32.80
N PRO A 95 16.44 12.50 32.38
CA PRO A 95 16.82 12.62 30.97
C PRO A 95 16.69 11.34 30.15
N LYS A 96 16.86 10.16 30.76
CA LYS A 96 16.67 8.87 30.12
C LYS A 96 15.24 8.65 29.61
N ASN A 97 14.26 9.36 30.17
CA ASN A 97 12.86 9.32 29.76
C ASN A 97 12.48 10.50 28.84
N THR A 98 13.43 11.14 28.17
CA THR A 98 13.13 12.21 27.20
C THR A 98 12.53 11.64 25.93
N LEU A 99 13.10 10.56 25.37
CA LEU A 99 12.54 9.85 24.21
C LEU A 99 11.77 8.60 24.67
N ILE A 100 10.47 8.60 24.40
CA ILE A 100 9.54 7.53 24.78
C ILE A 100 8.93 6.93 23.51
N VAL A 101 8.98 5.60 23.37
CA VAL A 101 8.31 4.86 22.29
C VAL A 101 7.06 4.19 22.84
N SER A 102 5.91 4.46 22.23
CA SER A 102 4.62 3.94 22.67
C SER A 102 3.65 3.69 21.51
N SER A 103 2.52 3.01 21.79
CA SER A 103 1.44 2.91 20.82
C SER A 103 0.45 4.05 20.97
N ILE A 104 -0.16 4.43 19.84
CA ILE A 104 -1.22 5.44 19.84
C ILE A 104 -2.42 5.01 20.70
N GLN A 105 -2.70 3.69 20.77
CA GLN A 105 -3.76 3.14 21.62
C GLN A 105 -3.50 3.34 23.12
N LYS A 106 -2.24 3.23 23.57
CA LYS A 106 -1.89 3.50 24.97
C LYS A 106 -1.97 4.99 25.26
N MET A 107 -1.49 5.82 24.32
CA MET A 107 -1.49 7.26 24.47
C MET A 107 -2.91 7.84 24.50
N SER A 108 -3.84 7.35 23.68
CA SER A 108 -5.24 7.80 23.64
C SER A 108 -6.05 7.42 24.89
N ARG A 109 -5.56 6.50 25.73
CA ARG A 109 -6.17 6.14 27.00
C ARG A 109 -5.80 7.09 28.14
N ILE A 110 -4.85 7.96 27.92
CA ILE A 110 -4.47 9.02 28.87
C ILE A 110 -5.51 10.11 28.76
N LYS A 111 -6.49 10.10 29.65
CA LYS A 111 -7.53 11.11 29.78
C LYS A 111 -7.93 11.20 31.25
N GLU A 112 -8.58 12.28 31.62
CA GLU A 112 -9.13 12.43 32.95
C GLU A 112 -10.13 11.28 33.22
N ASP A 113 -9.95 10.54 34.30
CA ASP A 113 -10.78 9.39 34.65
C ASP A 113 -11.61 9.76 35.89
N GLU A 114 -12.95 9.66 35.77
CA GLU A 114 -13.90 9.86 36.87
C GLU A 114 -13.67 8.87 38.04
N ILE A 115 -12.92 7.79 37.81
CA ILE A 115 -12.62 6.74 38.81
C ILE A 115 -11.34 7.06 39.63
N GLY A 116 -10.69 8.22 39.41
CA GLY A 116 -9.60 8.72 40.25
C GLY A 116 -8.21 8.08 40.08
N ARG A 117 -7.97 7.32 39.01
CA ARG A 117 -6.65 6.77 38.67
C ARG A 117 -5.69 7.83 38.13
N MET A 118 -6.23 8.88 37.51
CA MET A 118 -5.49 10.01 37.00
C MET A 118 -6.11 11.31 37.52
N ARG A 119 -5.35 12.05 38.31
CA ARG A 119 -5.81 13.33 38.84
C ARG A 119 -5.68 14.39 37.76
N ALA A 120 -6.60 15.36 37.72
CA ALA A 120 -6.52 16.52 36.82
C ALA A 120 -5.16 17.20 36.88
N LYS A 121 -4.57 17.31 38.10
CA LYS A 121 -3.23 17.82 38.31
C LYS A 121 -2.13 17.07 37.60
N ASP A 122 -2.22 15.74 37.47
CA ASP A 122 -1.22 14.94 36.75
C ASP A 122 -1.24 15.23 35.25
N ILE A 123 -2.43 15.48 34.70
CA ILE A 123 -2.59 15.88 33.28
C ILE A 123 -2.05 17.28 33.08
N GLU A 124 -2.35 18.24 33.98
CA GLU A 124 -1.87 19.60 33.94
C GLU A 124 -0.32 19.64 34.03
N ASP A 125 0.27 18.86 34.93
CA ASP A 125 1.73 18.74 35.06
C ASP A 125 2.40 18.22 33.79
N MET A 126 1.72 17.32 33.06
CA MET A 126 2.20 16.83 31.75
C MET A 126 1.96 17.84 30.62
N GLN A 127 0.82 18.56 30.62
CA GLN A 127 0.49 19.58 29.63
C GLN A 127 1.45 20.78 29.69
N ASN A 128 1.99 21.09 30.86
CA ASN A 128 2.95 22.16 31.08
C ASN A 128 4.36 21.84 30.55
N LYS A 129 4.63 20.61 30.13
CA LYS A 129 5.88 20.21 29.49
C LYS A 129 5.86 20.53 28.00
N ARG A 130 7.04 20.83 27.45
CA ARG A 130 7.24 20.95 25.99
C ARG A 130 7.21 19.56 25.36
N LEU A 131 6.03 19.15 24.88
CA LEU A 131 5.77 17.83 24.32
C LEU A 131 5.85 17.85 22.81
N VAL A 132 6.57 16.91 22.22
CA VAL A 132 6.62 16.66 20.79
C VAL A 132 6.17 15.23 20.51
N PHE A 133 5.17 15.08 19.67
CA PHE A 133 4.70 13.77 19.18
C PHE A 133 5.19 13.56 17.75
N ILE A 134 5.83 12.42 17.52
CA ILE A 134 6.18 11.95 16.17
C ILE A 134 5.41 10.68 15.91
N ILE A 135 4.59 10.68 14.85
CA ILE A 135 3.62 9.62 14.54
C ILE A 135 4.00 8.98 13.22
N ASP A 136 4.41 7.72 13.27
CA ASP A 136 4.67 6.93 12.07
C ASP A 136 3.39 6.32 11.51
N GLU A 137 3.31 6.13 10.18
CA GLU A 137 2.14 5.65 9.44
C GLU A 137 0.85 6.43 9.75
N CYS A 138 0.96 7.75 9.81
CA CYS A 138 -0.09 8.64 10.30
C CYS A 138 -1.37 8.70 9.42
N HIS A 139 -1.37 8.08 8.24
CA HIS A 139 -2.52 7.98 7.32
C HIS A 139 -3.55 6.93 7.74
N ARG A 140 -3.28 6.08 8.75
CA ARG A 140 -4.19 5.00 9.14
C ARG A 140 -5.49 5.56 9.70
N SER A 141 -6.62 5.09 9.17
CA SER A 141 -7.97 5.53 9.57
C SER A 141 -8.25 5.32 11.07
N THR A 142 -7.64 4.31 11.69
CA THR A 142 -7.75 4.06 13.13
C THR A 142 -7.07 5.11 14.01
N PHE A 143 -6.28 6.01 13.41
CA PHE A 143 -5.57 7.06 14.14
C PHE A 143 -6.41 8.33 14.33
N GLY A 144 -7.42 8.59 13.49
CA GLY A 144 -8.18 9.84 13.50
C GLY A 144 -8.75 10.16 14.88
N ASP A 145 -9.65 9.34 15.40
CA ASP A 145 -10.30 9.58 16.69
C ASP A 145 -9.34 9.54 17.89
N MET A 146 -8.37 8.60 17.83
CA MET A 146 -7.36 8.50 18.90
C MET A 146 -6.45 9.72 18.91
N LEU A 147 -6.08 10.22 17.74
CA LEU A 147 -5.23 11.40 17.63
C LEU A 147 -5.96 12.68 18.06
N ILE A 148 -7.24 12.82 17.73
CA ILE A 148 -8.10 13.89 18.24
C ILE A 148 -8.14 13.84 19.77
N THR A 149 -8.33 12.67 20.36
CA THR A 149 -8.30 12.49 21.82
C THR A 149 -6.97 12.94 22.42
N ILE A 150 -5.84 12.54 21.81
CA ILE A 150 -4.50 12.93 22.27
C ILE A 150 -4.29 14.43 22.14
N LYS A 151 -4.71 15.05 21.03
CA LYS A 151 -4.61 16.50 20.84
C LYS A 151 -5.43 17.29 21.85
N ASN A 152 -6.64 16.84 22.15
CA ASN A 152 -7.49 17.44 23.16
C ASN A 152 -6.88 17.31 24.57
N THR A 153 -6.22 16.18 24.85
CA THR A 153 -5.51 15.98 26.12
C THR A 153 -4.24 16.83 26.23
N PHE A 154 -3.52 17.05 25.11
CA PHE A 154 -2.25 17.79 25.08
C PHE A 154 -2.29 18.96 24.07
N PRO A 155 -3.10 20.01 24.30
CA PRO A 155 -3.34 21.08 23.34
C PRO A 155 -2.08 21.91 23.02
N ASN A 156 -1.12 21.96 23.93
CA ASN A 156 0.14 22.71 23.78
C ASN A 156 1.26 21.88 23.12
N ALA A 157 1.00 20.63 22.76
CA ALA A 157 2.00 19.75 22.15
C ALA A 157 2.14 19.98 20.64
N LEU A 158 3.34 19.73 20.11
CA LEU A 158 3.59 19.69 18.67
C LEU A 158 3.38 18.26 18.12
N PHE A 159 2.72 18.16 16.97
CA PHE A 159 2.43 16.89 16.33
C PHE A 159 3.04 16.84 14.93
N PHE A 160 3.91 15.86 14.70
CA PHE A 160 4.51 15.62 13.38
C PHE A 160 4.13 14.24 12.87
N GLY A 161 3.51 14.20 11.68
CA GLY A 161 3.13 12.97 11.01
C GLY A 161 4.17 12.52 9.97
N PHE A 162 4.43 11.21 9.91
CA PHE A 162 5.17 10.58 8.82
C PHE A 162 4.28 9.61 8.09
N THR A 163 4.24 9.70 6.76
CA THR A 163 3.44 8.80 5.93
C THR A 163 4.05 8.62 4.55
N GLY A 164 3.91 7.43 3.99
CA GLY A 164 4.23 7.16 2.57
C GLY A 164 3.09 7.49 1.63
N THR A 165 1.87 7.61 2.18
CA THR A 165 0.63 7.79 1.43
C THR A 165 -0.26 8.79 2.16
N PRO A 166 0.00 10.11 2.05
CA PRO A 166 -0.86 11.14 2.63
C PRO A 166 -2.31 11.01 2.15
N VAL A 167 -3.25 11.42 2.99
CA VAL A 167 -4.67 11.55 2.63
C VAL A 167 -4.88 12.95 2.09
N PHE A 168 -5.31 13.03 0.84
CA PHE A 168 -5.68 14.25 0.13
C PHE A 168 -7.20 14.33 -0.02
N SER A 169 -7.73 15.44 -0.54
CA SER A 169 -9.16 15.60 -0.82
C SER A 169 -9.70 14.55 -1.80
N GLU A 170 -8.88 14.12 -2.76
CA GLU A 170 -9.24 13.15 -3.79
C GLU A 170 -9.43 11.72 -3.26
N ASN A 171 -8.81 11.38 -2.14
CA ASN A 171 -8.89 10.05 -1.54
C ASN A 171 -9.42 10.05 -0.10
N GLU A 172 -10.05 11.13 0.30
CA GLU A 172 -10.63 11.31 1.62
C GLU A 172 -11.83 10.37 1.83
N LYS A 173 -11.71 9.47 2.80
CA LYS A 173 -12.82 8.57 3.24
C LYS A 173 -13.46 8.99 4.56
N SER A 174 -12.83 9.90 5.29
CA SER A 174 -13.30 10.52 6.52
C SER A 174 -12.96 12.00 6.47
N LEU A 175 -13.79 12.83 7.05
CA LEU A 175 -13.85 14.30 6.93
C LEU A 175 -12.55 15.07 7.25
N SER A 176 -11.34 14.51 7.04
CA SER A 176 -10.09 15.20 7.31
C SER A 176 -8.91 14.66 6.50
N THR A 177 -8.22 15.56 5.82
CA THR A 177 -6.97 15.28 5.11
C THR A 177 -5.78 15.20 6.07
N THR A 178 -4.63 14.74 5.58
CA THR A 178 -3.38 14.76 6.38
C THR A 178 -2.99 16.18 6.79
N THR A 179 -3.27 17.17 5.92
CA THR A 179 -3.04 18.58 6.20
C THR A 179 -3.94 19.11 7.30
N ASP A 180 -5.22 18.73 7.33
CA ASP A 180 -6.16 19.15 8.37
C ASP A 180 -5.73 18.63 9.75
N ILE A 181 -5.15 17.42 9.78
CA ILE A 181 -4.73 16.77 11.01
C ILE A 181 -3.40 17.33 11.53
N PHE A 182 -2.38 17.48 10.67
CA PHE A 182 -1.01 17.77 11.09
C PHE A 182 -0.55 19.20 10.73
N GLY A 183 -1.24 19.89 9.82
CA GLY A 183 -0.80 21.17 9.27
C GLY A 183 0.05 21.01 8.02
N ASP A 184 1.01 21.90 7.81
CA ASP A 184 1.78 22.03 6.58
C ASP A 184 2.58 20.77 6.21
N GLU A 185 2.70 20.51 4.88
CA GLU A 185 3.70 19.59 4.36
C GLU A 185 5.10 20.17 4.53
N LEU A 186 5.90 19.60 5.41
CA LEU A 186 7.26 20.09 5.69
C LEU A 186 8.27 19.56 4.69
N HIS A 187 8.08 18.35 4.21
CA HIS A 187 8.97 17.70 3.25
C HIS A 187 8.25 16.64 2.46
N ARG A 188 8.63 16.51 1.18
CA ARG A 188 8.13 15.49 0.25
C ARG A 188 9.29 14.68 -0.29
N TYR A 189 9.14 13.36 -0.18
CA TYR A 189 9.94 12.37 -0.89
C TYR A 189 8.99 11.32 -1.44
N SER A 190 8.53 11.57 -2.67
CA SER A 190 7.49 10.77 -3.33
C SER A 190 8.02 9.40 -3.76
N ILE A 191 7.11 8.54 -4.25
CA ILE A 191 7.53 7.25 -4.83
C ILE A 191 8.39 7.45 -6.09
N ALA A 192 8.10 8.47 -6.88
CA ALA A 192 8.91 8.82 -8.06
C ALA A 192 10.34 9.24 -7.67
N ASP A 193 10.47 10.01 -6.58
CA ASP A 193 11.80 10.38 -6.04
C ASP A 193 12.56 9.13 -5.58
N GLY A 194 11.88 8.22 -4.87
CA GLY A 194 12.49 6.97 -4.38
C GLY A 194 12.98 6.06 -5.50
N ILE A 195 12.23 5.96 -6.60
CA ILE A 195 12.61 5.17 -7.79
C ILE A 195 13.78 5.85 -8.53
N ARG A 196 13.70 7.16 -8.79
CA ARG A 196 14.76 7.95 -9.42
C ARG A 196 16.09 7.83 -8.68
N ASP A 197 16.05 7.93 -7.35
CA ASP A 197 17.22 7.85 -6.50
C ASP A 197 17.67 6.39 -6.23
N LYS A 198 16.99 5.41 -6.82
CA LYS A 198 17.25 3.97 -6.69
C LYS A 198 17.19 3.48 -5.24
N ASN A 199 16.35 4.09 -4.42
CA ASN A 199 16.05 3.66 -3.05
C ASN A 199 14.93 2.62 -2.99
N VAL A 200 14.09 2.56 -4.02
CA VAL A 200 13.05 1.55 -4.24
C VAL A 200 12.98 1.20 -5.72
N LEU A 201 12.39 0.05 -6.04
CA LEU A 201 12.15 -0.38 -7.42
C LEU A 201 10.86 0.25 -7.96
N GLY A 202 10.80 0.42 -9.28
CA GLY A 202 9.56 0.67 -10.01
C GLY A 202 8.65 -0.56 -10.04
N PHE A 203 7.51 -0.44 -10.71
CA PHE A 203 6.49 -1.48 -10.81
C PHE A 203 6.26 -1.93 -12.25
N ASP A 204 5.87 -3.19 -12.39
CA ASP A 204 5.41 -3.79 -13.64
C ASP A 204 3.96 -4.31 -13.45
N PRO A 205 2.94 -3.43 -13.61
CA PRO A 205 1.55 -3.82 -13.49
C PRO A 205 1.06 -4.45 -14.78
N ILE A 206 0.69 -5.71 -14.72
CA ILE A 206 0.20 -6.52 -15.83
C ILE A 206 -1.29 -6.80 -15.64
N MET A 207 -2.12 -6.26 -16.54
CA MET A 207 -3.54 -6.56 -16.63
C MET A 207 -3.75 -7.96 -17.16
N VAL A 208 -4.61 -8.75 -16.51
CA VAL A 208 -5.00 -10.09 -16.96
C VAL A 208 -6.51 -10.18 -17.07
N CYS A 209 -7.03 -10.19 -18.30
CA CYS A 209 -8.44 -10.40 -18.57
C CYS A 209 -8.73 -11.90 -18.61
N VAL A 210 -9.36 -12.44 -17.55
CA VAL A 210 -9.80 -13.85 -17.50
C VAL A 210 -10.94 -14.09 -18.48
N TYR A 211 -11.82 -13.11 -18.61
CA TYR A 211 -12.89 -13.10 -19.61
C TYR A 211 -12.53 -12.15 -20.74
N PRO A 212 -12.71 -12.54 -22.02
CA PRO A 212 -12.58 -11.63 -23.14
C PRO A 212 -13.57 -10.46 -23.05
N ASP A 213 -13.09 -9.24 -23.29
CA ASP A 213 -13.88 -8.01 -23.16
C ASP A 213 -15.18 -8.05 -23.96
N MET A 214 -15.13 -8.61 -25.18
CA MET A 214 -16.31 -8.73 -26.04
C MET A 214 -17.34 -9.71 -25.50
N GLU A 215 -16.92 -10.77 -24.82
CA GLU A 215 -17.85 -11.72 -24.20
C GLU A 215 -18.55 -11.09 -22.99
N LEU A 216 -17.79 -10.38 -22.13
CA LEU A 216 -18.37 -9.64 -21.01
C LEU A 216 -19.36 -8.59 -21.50
N ARG A 217 -18.96 -7.79 -22.49
CA ARG A 217 -19.79 -6.74 -23.09
C ARG A 217 -21.09 -7.30 -23.64
N LYS A 218 -21.00 -8.38 -24.42
CA LYS A 218 -22.16 -9.06 -25.01
C LYS A 218 -23.10 -9.59 -23.93
N LYS A 219 -22.56 -10.23 -22.90
CA LYS A 219 -23.34 -10.74 -21.77
C LYS A 219 -24.13 -9.61 -21.09
N VAL A 220 -23.43 -8.51 -20.73
CA VAL A 220 -24.08 -7.35 -20.13
C VAL A 220 -25.11 -6.74 -21.07
N ALA A 221 -24.81 -6.61 -22.36
CA ALA A 221 -25.74 -6.05 -23.34
C ALA A 221 -27.05 -6.85 -23.46
N ILE A 222 -26.97 -8.18 -23.38
CA ILE A 222 -28.13 -9.08 -23.39
C ILE A 222 -28.92 -8.94 -22.09
N GLU A 223 -28.25 -8.96 -20.93
CA GLU A 223 -28.89 -8.81 -19.61
C GLU A 223 -29.59 -7.45 -19.47
N GLU A 224 -28.95 -6.36 -19.87
CA GLU A 224 -29.53 -5.00 -19.77
C GLU A 224 -30.65 -4.74 -20.80
N ALA A 225 -30.65 -5.47 -21.91
CA ALA A 225 -31.75 -5.48 -22.86
C ALA A 225 -32.97 -6.31 -22.40
N ASP A 226 -32.85 -6.99 -21.24
CA ASP A 226 -33.87 -7.93 -20.71
C ASP A 226 -34.19 -9.06 -21.69
N ALA A 227 -33.16 -9.55 -22.39
CA ALA A 227 -33.28 -10.62 -23.40
C ALA A 227 -32.62 -11.91 -22.90
N SER A 228 -33.12 -13.04 -23.36
CA SER A 228 -32.54 -14.38 -23.07
C SER A 228 -31.41 -14.76 -24.03
N SER A 229 -31.30 -14.07 -25.14
CA SER A 229 -30.31 -14.32 -26.19
C SER A 229 -30.03 -13.07 -27.03
N GLU A 230 -28.91 -13.08 -27.75
CA GLU A 230 -28.58 -12.02 -28.70
C GLU A 230 -29.63 -11.93 -29.83
N ALA A 231 -30.13 -13.07 -30.33
CA ALA A 231 -31.16 -13.12 -31.36
C ALA A 231 -32.45 -12.41 -30.90
N GLU A 232 -32.86 -12.63 -29.67
CA GLU A 232 -34.00 -11.93 -29.06
C GLU A 232 -33.73 -10.45 -28.89
N ALA A 233 -32.58 -10.07 -28.34
CA ALA A 233 -32.19 -8.69 -28.15
C ALA A 233 -32.20 -7.87 -29.46
N ILE A 234 -31.89 -8.49 -30.59
CA ILE A 234 -31.84 -7.83 -31.89
C ILE A 234 -33.23 -7.81 -32.58
N SER A 235 -34.13 -8.75 -32.24
CA SER A 235 -35.43 -8.87 -32.89
C SER A 235 -36.45 -7.80 -32.46
N ASP A 236 -36.40 -7.32 -31.22
CA ASP A 236 -37.27 -6.25 -30.71
C ASP A 236 -36.59 -4.90 -30.83
N PRO A 237 -37.25 -3.88 -31.46
CA PRO A 237 -36.62 -2.58 -31.66
C PRO A 237 -36.21 -1.83 -30.36
N LYS A 238 -36.90 -2.06 -29.23
CA LYS A 238 -36.54 -1.44 -27.93
C LYS A 238 -35.33 -2.13 -27.32
N MET A 239 -35.33 -3.46 -27.30
CA MET A 239 -34.20 -4.27 -26.82
C MET A 239 -32.96 -4.03 -27.68
N GLN A 240 -33.11 -3.96 -28.99
CA GLN A 240 -32.05 -3.72 -29.97
C GLN A 240 -31.32 -2.39 -29.69
N LYS A 241 -32.05 -1.33 -29.38
CA LYS A 241 -31.45 -0.02 -29.04
C LYS A 241 -30.57 -0.12 -27.80
N ILE A 242 -31.03 -0.83 -26.76
CA ILE A 242 -30.28 -1.02 -25.51
C ILE A 242 -29.06 -1.90 -25.80
N TYR A 243 -29.27 -3.03 -26.48
CA TYR A 243 -28.19 -3.96 -26.83
C TYR A 243 -27.03 -3.26 -27.56
N TYR A 244 -27.32 -2.50 -28.63
CA TYR A 244 -26.26 -1.81 -29.39
C TYR A 244 -25.62 -0.67 -28.62
N ARG A 245 -26.34 0.01 -27.72
CA ARG A 245 -25.76 0.98 -26.80
C ARG A 245 -24.65 0.34 -25.97
N PHE A 246 -24.91 -0.82 -25.36
CA PHE A 246 -23.92 -1.53 -24.55
C PHE A 246 -22.81 -2.15 -25.40
N MET A 247 -23.08 -2.51 -26.63
CA MET A 247 -22.07 -3.00 -27.58
C MET A 247 -21.14 -1.89 -28.08
N THR A 248 -21.55 -0.62 -28.03
CA THR A 248 -20.78 0.52 -28.52
C THR A 248 -19.81 1.01 -27.45
N VAL A 249 -18.50 0.87 -27.71
CA VAL A 249 -17.42 1.19 -26.74
C VAL A 249 -17.43 2.67 -26.33
N SER A 250 -17.75 3.58 -27.25
CA SER A 250 -17.81 5.03 -26.97
C SER A 250 -18.98 5.42 -26.06
N GLU A 251 -20.08 4.66 -26.07
CA GLU A 251 -21.25 4.91 -25.23
C GLU A 251 -21.11 4.28 -23.84
N VAL A 252 -20.63 3.04 -23.76
CA VAL A 252 -20.39 2.34 -22.49
C VAL A 252 -18.96 1.79 -22.48
N PRO A 253 -18.01 2.42 -21.80
CA PRO A 253 -16.62 1.93 -21.69
C PRO A 253 -16.57 0.64 -20.88
N MET A 254 -15.41 -0.06 -20.86
CA MET A 254 -15.23 -1.23 -19.99
C MET A 254 -15.23 -0.84 -18.51
N ALA A 255 -14.41 0.11 -18.11
CA ALA A 255 -14.44 0.68 -16.76
C ALA A 255 -15.32 1.91 -16.69
N GLY A 256 -16.01 2.11 -15.57
CA GLY A 256 -16.72 3.35 -15.30
C GLY A 256 -15.79 4.55 -15.17
N ARG A 257 -16.32 5.74 -15.37
CA ARG A 257 -15.54 6.98 -15.29
C ARG A 257 -16.35 8.14 -14.71
N LEU A 258 -15.67 9.05 -14.07
CA LEU A 258 -16.25 10.32 -13.63
C LEU A 258 -16.27 11.27 -14.83
N LEU A 259 -17.43 11.88 -15.12
CA LEU A 259 -17.59 12.89 -16.16
C LEU A 259 -17.20 14.28 -15.64
N GLU A 260 -17.03 15.26 -16.53
CA GLU A 260 -16.66 16.64 -16.19
C GLU A 260 -17.69 17.34 -15.28
N ASP A 261 -18.95 16.93 -15.37
CA ASP A 261 -20.05 17.44 -14.53
C ASP A 261 -20.12 16.80 -13.13
N GLY A 262 -19.18 15.88 -12.81
CA GLY A 262 -19.13 15.16 -11.54
C GLY A 262 -20.06 13.94 -11.49
N THR A 263 -20.78 13.60 -12.55
CA THR A 263 -21.60 12.38 -12.60
C THR A 263 -20.74 11.15 -12.91
N TYR A 264 -21.09 9.99 -12.30
CA TYR A 264 -20.40 8.73 -12.58
C TYR A 264 -21.11 7.99 -13.71
N GLN A 265 -20.40 7.81 -14.84
CA GLN A 265 -20.83 6.96 -15.95
C GLN A 265 -20.38 5.53 -15.69
N LYS A 266 -21.34 4.61 -15.53
CA LYS A 266 -21.04 3.18 -15.37
C LYS A 266 -20.38 2.61 -16.64
N GLY A 267 -19.39 1.73 -16.42
CA GLY A 267 -18.80 0.88 -17.45
C GLY A 267 -19.36 -0.54 -17.42
N ILE A 268 -18.93 -1.36 -18.34
CA ILE A 268 -19.35 -2.78 -18.43
C ILE A 268 -19.06 -3.54 -17.15
N GLU A 269 -17.89 -3.32 -16.53
CA GLU A 269 -17.50 -3.99 -15.29
C GLU A 269 -18.42 -3.70 -14.11
N ASP A 270 -19.06 -2.51 -14.08
CA ASP A 270 -20.01 -2.12 -13.03
C ASP A 270 -21.36 -2.87 -13.10
N TYR A 271 -21.66 -3.50 -14.22
CA TYR A 271 -22.86 -4.32 -14.43
C TYR A 271 -22.62 -5.82 -14.15
N ILE A 272 -21.34 -6.22 -14.01
CA ILE A 272 -20.99 -7.61 -13.75
C ILE A 272 -21.33 -7.96 -12.28
N LYS A 273 -22.15 -8.98 -12.09
CA LYS A 273 -22.51 -9.48 -10.77
C LYS A 273 -21.32 -10.11 -10.07
N LYS A 274 -21.33 -10.03 -8.75
CA LYS A 274 -20.22 -10.50 -7.89
C LYS A 274 -19.88 -11.98 -8.11
N ASP A 275 -20.87 -12.83 -8.35
CA ASP A 275 -20.74 -14.26 -8.60
C ASP A 275 -19.92 -14.59 -9.86
N ALA A 276 -19.88 -13.68 -10.83
CA ALA A 276 -19.03 -13.85 -12.00
C ALA A 276 -17.53 -13.84 -11.67
N TRP A 277 -17.15 -13.13 -10.61
CA TRP A 277 -15.77 -13.04 -10.10
C TRP A 277 -15.45 -14.06 -8.99
N GLU A 278 -16.44 -14.88 -8.57
CA GLU A 278 -16.29 -15.81 -7.44
C GLU A 278 -16.50 -17.28 -7.85
N ASN A 279 -16.88 -17.54 -9.12
CA ASN A 279 -17.13 -18.91 -9.58
C ASN A 279 -15.83 -19.71 -9.82
N ASP A 280 -15.97 -21.03 -9.80
CA ASP A 280 -14.85 -21.97 -9.95
C ASP A 280 -14.08 -21.78 -11.24
N LYS A 281 -14.76 -21.57 -12.39
CA LYS A 281 -14.11 -21.38 -13.69
C LYS A 281 -13.17 -20.17 -13.66
N TYR A 282 -13.62 -19.06 -13.11
CA TYR A 282 -12.84 -17.85 -12.95
C TYR A 282 -11.62 -18.09 -12.05
N GLN A 283 -11.83 -18.69 -10.89
CA GLN A 283 -10.77 -18.95 -9.92
C GLN A 283 -9.73 -19.95 -10.47
N TYR A 284 -10.14 -21.03 -11.12
CA TYR A 284 -9.18 -21.97 -11.76
C TYR A 284 -8.37 -21.29 -12.86
N SER A 285 -8.96 -20.41 -13.65
CA SER A 285 -8.21 -19.65 -14.68
C SER A 285 -7.11 -18.78 -14.06
N ILE A 286 -7.35 -18.19 -12.89
CA ILE A 286 -6.33 -17.41 -12.15
C ILE A 286 -5.24 -18.35 -11.60
N VAL A 287 -5.62 -19.46 -10.98
CA VAL A 287 -4.68 -20.46 -10.45
C VAL A 287 -3.75 -20.98 -11.56
N ASP A 288 -4.32 -21.27 -12.73
CA ASP A 288 -3.55 -21.68 -13.91
C ASP A 288 -2.61 -20.58 -14.40
N ASN A 289 -3.09 -19.35 -14.51
CA ASN A 289 -2.27 -18.21 -14.92
C ASN A 289 -1.11 -17.95 -13.96
N ILE A 290 -1.33 -18.08 -12.66
CA ILE A 290 -0.26 -17.97 -11.64
C ILE A 290 0.78 -19.07 -11.87
N LYS A 291 0.34 -20.33 -12.03
CA LYS A 291 1.23 -21.48 -12.23
C LYS A 291 2.05 -21.38 -13.51
N GLU A 292 1.42 -21.05 -14.64
CA GLU A 292 2.07 -20.90 -15.94
C GLU A 292 3.21 -19.87 -15.91
N ASN A 293 3.04 -18.80 -15.13
CA ASN A 293 4.03 -17.73 -15.01
C ASN A 293 4.97 -17.91 -13.81
N TRP A 294 4.78 -18.95 -12.99
CA TRP A 294 5.44 -19.10 -11.71
C TRP A 294 6.96 -19.09 -11.79
N LEU A 295 7.54 -19.98 -12.59
CA LEU A 295 9.02 -20.10 -12.69
C LEU A 295 9.68 -18.81 -13.18
N ARG A 296 9.03 -18.12 -14.11
CA ARG A 296 9.54 -16.85 -14.65
C ARG A 296 9.50 -15.75 -13.59
N LEU A 297 8.37 -15.57 -12.91
CA LEU A 297 8.16 -14.50 -11.93
C LEU A 297 8.86 -14.77 -10.60
N SER A 298 8.93 -16.04 -10.17
CA SER A 298 9.69 -16.42 -8.97
C SER A 298 11.20 -16.55 -9.21
N ARG A 299 11.68 -16.37 -10.47
CA ARG A 299 13.08 -16.62 -10.84
C ARG A 299 13.54 -18.00 -10.40
N ASN A 300 12.86 -19.03 -10.89
CA ASN A 300 13.11 -20.45 -10.55
C ASN A 300 13.02 -20.72 -9.04
N ASN A 301 11.91 -20.34 -8.45
CA ASN A 301 11.59 -20.48 -7.01
C ASN A 301 12.55 -19.72 -6.07
N LYS A 302 13.23 -18.68 -6.56
CA LYS A 302 14.08 -17.84 -5.70
C LYS A 302 13.27 -16.84 -4.88
N PHE A 303 12.22 -16.29 -5.46
CA PHE A 303 11.39 -15.25 -4.85
C PHE A 303 10.00 -15.78 -4.49
N HIS A 304 9.48 -15.26 -3.40
CA HIS A 304 8.11 -15.47 -2.94
C HIS A 304 7.13 -14.56 -3.67
N ALA A 305 5.85 -14.93 -3.59
CA ALA A 305 4.76 -14.09 -4.03
C ALA A 305 3.69 -13.92 -2.95
N ILE A 306 2.93 -12.83 -3.05
CA ILE A 306 1.72 -12.58 -2.26
C ILE A 306 0.53 -12.57 -3.21
N PHE A 307 -0.57 -13.24 -2.82
CA PHE A 307 -1.83 -13.23 -3.54
C PHE A 307 -2.92 -12.64 -2.65
N ALA A 308 -3.42 -11.46 -3.01
CA ALA A 308 -4.47 -10.77 -2.28
C ALA A 308 -5.84 -11.05 -2.89
N THR A 309 -6.77 -11.51 -2.04
CA THR A 309 -8.16 -11.83 -2.38
C THR A 309 -9.13 -10.88 -1.68
N SER A 310 -10.39 -10.85 -2.10
CA SER A 310 -11.38 -9.91 -1.59
C SER A 310 -11.97 -10.35 -0.24
N SER A 311 -11.99 -11.65 0.04
CA SER A 311 -12.59 -12.20 1.26
C SER A 311 -11.89 -13.46 1.77
N ILE A 312 -12.14 -13.83 3.02
CA ILE A 312 -11.60 -15.06 3.62
C ILE A 312 -12.13 -16.32 2.92
N PRO A 313 -13.44 -16.44 2.60
CA PRO A 313 -13.94 -17.57 1.83
C PRO A 313 -13.24 -17.75 0.48
N GLU A 314 -13.02 -16.65 -0.25
CA GLU A 314 -12.26 -16.70 -1.50
C GLU A 314 -10.81 -17.16 -1.29
N ALA A 315 -10.14 -16.66 -0.23
CA ALA A 315 -8.78 -17.07 0.12
C ALA A 315 -8.69 -18.60 0.35
N ILE A 316 -9.65 -19.17 1.08
CA ILE A 316 -9.74 -20.62 1.34
C ILE A 316 -10.04 -21.38 0.05
N SER A 317 -10.97 -20.88 -0.78
CA SER A 317 -11.31 -21.47 -2.08
C SER A 317 -10.08 -21.55 -3.00
N TYR A 318 -9.33 -20.46 -3.12
CA TYR A 318 -8.08 -20.44 -3.89
C TYR A 318 -7.03 -21.38 -3.32
N TYR A 319 -6.86 -21.40 -1.99
CA TYR A 319 -5.92 -22.32 -1.34
C TYR A 319 -6.24 -23.79 -1.69
N ARG A 320 -7.52 -24.20 -1.59
CA ARG A 320 -7.95 -25.56 -1.93
C ARG A 320 -7.70 -25.90 -3.40
N LYS A 321 -7.93 -24.94 -4.33
CA LYS A 321 -7.66 -25.12 -5.76
C LYS A 321 -6.17 -25.26 -6.08
N PHE A 322 -5.30 -24.50 -5.40
CA PHE A 322 -3.85 -24.70 -5.53
C PHE A 322 -3.42 -26.05 -5.00
N ARG A 323 -3.93 -26.47 -3.83
CA ARG A 323 -3.64 -27.77 -3.22
C ARG A 323 -4.09 -28.93 -4.11
N GLU A 324 -5.27 -28.82 -4.73
CA GLU A 324 -5.82 -29.84 -5.63
C GLU A 324 -4.99 -29.96 -6.92
N LYS A 325 -4.72 -28.82 -7.57
CA LYS A 325 -4.18 -28.82 -8.93
C LYS A 325 -2.66 -28.75 -8.99
N TYR A 326 -2.03 -28.08 -8.03
CA TYR A 326 -0.60 -27.81 -8.01
C TYR A 326 0.02 -28.04 -6.63
N PRO A 327 -0.05 -29.29 -6.09
CA PRO A 327 0.40 -29.62 -4.74
C PRO A 327 1.91 -29.44 -4.52
N GLU A 328 2.68 -29.28 -5.59
CA GLU A 328 4.10 -28.98 -5.53
C GLU A 328 4.41 -27.54 -5.10
N LEU A 329 3.45 -26.61 -5.24
CA LEU A 329 3.57 -25.27 -4.74
C LEU A 329 3.19 -25.22 -3.26
N LYS A 330 4.08 -24.71 -2.43
CA LYS A 330 3.83 -24.50 -1.01
C LYS A 330 3.05 -23.21 -0.82
N VAL A 331 1.74 -23.35 -0.68
CA VAL A 331 0.79 -22.25 -0.57
C VAL A 331 0.17 -22.26 0.82
N THR A 332 0.20 -21.14 1.53
CA THR A 332 -0.53 -20.97 2.79
C THR A 332 -1.29 -19.66 2.81
N GLY A 333 -2.15 -19.44 3.80
CA GLY A 333 -2.92 -18.21 3.94
C GLY A 333 -2.74 -17.55 5.29
N LEU A 334 -2.79 -16.21 5.31
CA LEU A 334 -2.87 -15.41 6.52
C LEU A 334 -4.04 -14.44 6.47
N PHE A 335 -4.95 -14.58 7.41
CA PHE A 335 -6.07 -13.65 7.63
C PHE A 335 -6.39 -13.56 9.13
N ASP A 336 -7.14 -12.54 9.51
CA ASP A 336 -7.48 -12.34 10.91
C ASP A 336 -8.63 -13.28 11.30
N PRO A 337 -8.41 -14.25 12.19
CA PRO A 337 -9.46 -15.17 12.59
C PRO A 337 -10.59 -14.47 13.36
N THR A 338 -10.34 -13.27 13.91
CA THR A 338 -11.32 -12.51 14.69
C THR A 338 -12.18 -11.56 13.84
N ILE A 339 -11.83 -11.33 12.59
CA ILE A 339 -12.64 -10.51 11.68
C ILE A 339 -13.82 -11.36 11.20
N ASP A 340 -14.98 -11.03 11.70
CA ASP A 340 -16.24 -11.71 11.39
C ASP A 340 -16.79 -11.19 10.05
N ASN A 341 -16.34 -11.79 8.94
CA ASN A 341 -16.93 -11.56 7.64
C ASN A 341 -18.07 -12.54 7.32
N ALA A 342 -18.47 -13.36 8.27
CA ALA A 342 -19.53 -14.35 8.09
C ALA A 342 -20.18 -14.74 9.42
N SER A 343 -21.50 -14.81 9.42
CA SER A 343 -22.32 -15.40 10.48
C SER A 343 -22.76 -16.82 10.07
N GLY A 344 -22.87 -17.74 11.04
CA GLY A 344 -23.38 -19.10 10.83
C GLY A 344 -22.38 -20.08 10.20
N ASP A 345 -22.85 -20.91 9.27
CA ASP A 345 -22.09 -22.01 8.64
C ASP A 345 -20.74 -21.57 8.02
N ARG A 346 -20.65 -20.32 7.60
CA ARG A 346 -19.40 -19.74 7.07
C ARG A 346 -18.30 -19.54 8.11
N ALA A 347 -18.64 -19.48 9.41
CA ALA A 347 -17.64 -19.40 10.47
C ALA A 347 -16.91 -20.75 10.64
N LEU A 348 -17.64 -21.86 10.51
CA LEU A 348 -17.08 -23.21 10.53
C LEU A 348 -16.16 -23.47 9.33
N GLU A 349 -16.57 -23.09 8.11
CA GLU A 349 -15.73 -23.18 6.92
C GLU A 349 -14.41 -22.40 7.06
N LYS A 350 -14.44 -21.27 7.77
CA LYS A 350 -13.27 -20.46 8.04
C LYS A 350 -12.28 -21.17 8.97
N GLU A 351 -12.76 -21.77 10.06
CA GLU A 351 -11.93 -22.53 11.00
C GLU A 351 -11.35 -23.76 10.32
N ASP A 352 -12.14 -24.51 9.57
CA ASP A 352 -11.68 -25.67 8.81
C ASP A 352 -10.57 -25.30 7.81
N GLY A 353 -10.76 -24.21 7.07
CA GLY A 353 -9.76 -23.72 6.14
C GLY A 353 -8.43 -23.31 6.82
N ILE A 354 -8.49 -22.69 8.00
CA ILE A 354 -7.29 -22.37 8.79
C ILE A 354 -6.60 -23.66 9.23
N VAL A 355 -7.36 -24.64 9.73
CA VAL A 355 -6.82 -25.94 10.18
C VAL A 355 -6.15 -26.69 9.02
N GLU A 356 -6.78 -26.70 7.83
CA GLU A 356 -6.19 -27.29 6.63
C GLU A 356 -4.83 -26.65 6.30
N MET A 357 -4.76 -25.32 6.28
CA MET A 357 -3.52 -24.57 5.98
C MET A 357 -2.44 -24.83 7.02
N LEU A 358 -2.79 -24.89 8.32
CA LEU A 358 -1.86 -25.19 9.40
C LEU A 358 -1.33 -26.63 9.31
N ASN A 359 -2.19 -27.59 8.98
CA ASN A 359 -1.80 -29.00 8.83
C ASN A 359 -0.82 -29.19 7.67
N ASP A 360 -1.09 -28.62 6.51
CA ASP A 360 -0.18 -28.69 5.37
C ASP A 360 1.17 -28.02 5.67
N TYR A 361 1.13 -26.83 6.30
CA TYR A 361 2.35 -26.14 6.72
C TYR A 361 3.15 -26.96 7.74
N ASN A 362 2.48 -27.56 8.73
CA ASN A 362 3.12 -28.45 9.70
C ASN A 362 3.79 -29.65 9.04
N ASN A 363 3.13 -30.24 8.04
CA ASN A 363 3.68 -31.38 7.27
C ASN A 363 4.92 -30.97 6.47
N TRP A 364 4.91 -29.81 5.80
CA TRP A 364 6.05 -29.36 4.98
C TRP A 364 7.29 -29.03 5.82
N TYR A 365 7.08 -28.48 7.03
CA TYR A 365 8.16 -27.91 7.83
C TYR A 365 8.41 -28.63 9.16
N SER A 366 7.71 -29.75 9.40
CA SER A 366 7.81 -30.53 10.64
C SER A 366 7.56 -29.67 11.89
N THR A 367 6.56 -28.79 11.81
CA THR A 367 6.10 -27.92 12.90
C THR A 367 4.80 -28.45 13.52
N ASN A 368 4.29 -27.78 14.51
CA ASN A 368 3.07 -28.20 15.23
C ASN A 368 2.14 -27.01 15.55
N TRP A 369 1.95 -26.12 14.59
CA TRP A 369 1.08 -24.96 14.73
C TRP A 369 -0.38 -25.35 14.85
N ASP A 370 -1.12 -24.62 15.67
CA ASP A 370 -2.56 -24.70 15.89
C ASP A 370 -3.19 -23.31 15.99
N ILE A 371 -4.52 -23.25 16.07
CA ILE A 371 -5.27 -21.99 16.17
C ILE A 371 -4.88 -21.19 17.42
N ALA A 372 -4.62 -21.85 18.55
CA ALA A 372 -4.24 -21.17 19.80
C ALA A 372 -2.90 -20.42 19.68
N ARG A 373 -2.02 -20.92 18.84
CA ARG A 373 -0.69 -20.32 18.55
C ARG A 373 -0.64 -19.55 17.23
N TYR A 374 -1.79 -19.23 16.66
CA TYR A 374 -1.89 -18.58 15.35
C TYR A 374 -1.11 -17.26 15.25
N ALA A 375 -1.05 -16.47 16.33
CA ALA A 375 -0.25 -15.24 16.36
C ALA A 375 1.26 -15.49 16.17
N LYS A 376 1.78 -16.58 16.75
CA LYS A 376 3.19 -16.99 16.57
C LYS A 376 3.42 -17.60 15.19
N PHE A 377 2.46 -18.36 14.66
CA PHE A 377 2.47 -18.85 13.28
C PHE A 377 2.59 -17.71 12.27
N LYS A 378 1.81 -16.64 12.43
CA LYS A 378 1.91 -15.43 11.59
C LYS A 378 3.30 -14.81 11.62
N LEU A 379 3.93 -14.78 12.79
CA LEU A 379 5.29 -14.26 12.93
C LEU A 379 6.27 -15.15 12.16
N GLU A 380 6.20 -16.47 12.33
CA GLU A 380 7.06 -17.40 11.60
C GLU A 380 6.90 -17.27 10.08
N VAL A 381 5.68 -17.24 9.56
CA VAL A 381 5.42 -17.03 8.12
C VAL A 381 6.03 -15.72 7.64
N SER A 382 5.88 -14.64 8.42
CA SER A 382 6.46 -13.34 8.14
C SER A 382 7.99 -13.38 8.08
N GLU A 383 8.65 -14.01 9.07
CA GLU A 383 10.10 -14.18 9.13
C GLU A 383 10.62 -15.05 7.98
N ARG A 384 9.90 -16.13 7.64
CA ARG A 384 10.23 -17.03 6.52
C ARG A 384 10.22 -16.29 5.19
N LEU A 385 9.15 -15.52 4.91
CA LEU A 385 9.05 -14.71 3.69
C LEU A 385 10.07 -13.55 3.64
N ALA A 386 10.50 -13.07 4.80
CA ALA A 386 11.50 -11.99 4.89
C ALA A 386 12.95 -12.51 4.98
N HIS A 387 13.16 -13.83 5.09
CA HIS A 387 14.44 -14.46 5.37
C HIS A 387 15.11 -13.84 6.61
N LYS A 388 14.34 -13.70 7.69
CA LYS A 388 14.80 -13.16 8.99
C LYS A 388 14.89 -14.25 10.06
N GLY A 389 15.48 -13.95 11.22
CA GLY A 389 15.60 -14.88 12.33
C GLY A 389 16.28 -16.20 11.94
N GLN A 390 15.65 -17.33 12.22
CA GLN A 390 16.14 -18.65 11.87
C GLN A 390 16.16 -18.93 10.35
N PHE A 391 15.51 -18.10 9.53
CA PHE A 391 15.38 -18.30 8.09
C PHE A 391 16.39 -17.50 7.25
N VAL A 392 17.37 -16.83 7.85
CA VAL A 392 18.39 -16.03 7.14
C VAL A 392 19.17 -16.87 6.11
N ARG A 393 19.41 -18.14 6.41
CA ARG A 393 20.13 -19.10 5.53
C ARG A 393 19.20 -20.23 5.09
N MET A 394 17.96 -19.91 4.77
CA MET A 394 16.95 -20.89 4.39
C MET A 394 17.32 -21.57 3.07
N LYS A 395 17.20 -22.90 3.03
CA LYS A 395 17.33 -23.67 1.80
C LYS A 395 16.11 -23.54 0.92
N ALA A 396 16.25 -23.74 -0.39
CA ALA A 396 15.15 -23.66 -1.35
C ALA A 396 13.96 -24.58 -0.99
N GLU A 397 14.25 -25.78 -0.48
CA GLU A 397 13.23 -26.76 -0.05
C GLU A 397 12.39 -26.29 1.16
N SER A 398 12.90 -25.33 1.91
CA SER A 398 12.21 -24.75 3.08
C SER A 398 11.50 -23.44 2.77
N GLN A 399 11.49 -23.00 1.52
CA GLN A 399 10.79 -21.78 1.11
C GLN A 399 9.28 -22.00 1.10
N LEU A 400 8.55 -20.94 1.38
CA LEU A 400 7.12 -20.81 1.13
C LEU A 400 6.98 -20.11 -0.21
N ASP A 401 6.26 -20.69 -1.16
CA ASP A 401 6.14 -20.13 -2.50
C ASP A 401 5.17 -18.97 -2.53
N LEU A 402 3.92 -19.20 -2.17
CA LEU A 402 2.83 -18.23 -2.29
C LEU A 402 2.11 -18.05 -0.95
N LEU A 403 1.93 -16.79 -0.56
CA LEU A 403 1.12 -16.41 0.58
C LEU A 403 -0.20 -15.79 0.11
N ILE A 404 -1.34 -16.43 0.46
CA ILE A 404 -2.68 -15.86 0.22
C ILE A 404 -3.08 -14.98 1.39
N VAL A 405 -3.57 -13.77 1.11
CA VAL A 405 -3.98 -12.79 2.12
C VAL A 405 -5.28 -12.10 1.71
N VAL A 406 -5.98 -11.55 2.70
CA VAL A 406 -7.13 -10.66 2.43
C VAL A 406 -6.71 -9.20 2.61
N ASN A 407 -6.28 -8.80 3.81
CA ASN A 407 -5.79 -7.45 4.09
C ASN A 407 -4.43 -7.46 4.82
N GLN A 408 -4.09 -8.57 5.45
CA GLN A 408 -2.86 -8.71 6.22
C GLN A 408 -1.65 -8.74 5.27
N MET A 409 -0.50 -8.32 5.75
CA MET A 409 0.75 -8.27 4.99
C MET A 409 0.77 -7.31 3.78
N LEU A 410 -0.37 -6.74 3.38
CA LEU A 410 -0.42 -5.67 2.37
C LEU A 410 0.06 -4.33 2.94
N THR A 411 0.03 -4.19 4.26
CA THR A 411 0.60 -3.05 4.99
C THR A 411 1.54 -3.54 6.09
N GLY A 412 2.60 -2.79 6.40
CA GLY A 412 3.51 -3.07 7.53
C GLY A 412 4.47 -4.27 7.35
N PHE A 413 4.43 -4.99 6.24
CA PHE A 413 5.35 -6.10 5.95
C PHE A 413 6.51 -5.66 5.07
N ASP A 414 7.72 -6.08 5.39
CA ASP A 414 8.94 -5.72 4.68
C ASP A 414 9.78 -6.94 4.31
N SER A 415 9.95 -7.17 3.00
CA SER A 415 10.80 -8.23 2.47
C SER A 415 11.35 -7.88 1.08
N LYS A 416 12.65 -8.03 0.91
CA LYS A 416 13.29 -7.96 -0.41
C LYS A 416 13.08 -9.23 -1.25
N TRP A 417 12.62 -10.31 -0.62
CA TRP A 417 12.42 -11.61 -1.24
C TRP A 417 11.02 -11.79 -1.85
N VAL A 418 10.11 -10.85 -1.64
CA VAL A 418 8.82 -10.82 -2.33
C VAL A 418 8.98 -10.04 -3.64
N ASN A 419 8.81 -10.73 -4.77
CA ASN A 419 8.92 -10.15 -6.11
C ASN A 419 7.57 -9.88 -6.76
N THR A 420 6.58 -10.73 -6.50
CA THR A 420 5.31 -10.69 -7.23
C THR A 420 4.13 -10.50 -6.28
N LEU A 421 3.23 -9.62 -6.66
CA LEU A 421 1.92 -9.43 -6.05
C LEU A 421 0.84 -9.79 -7.07
N TYR A 422 0.00 -10.76 -6.74
CA TYR A 422 -1.21 -11.10 -7.48
C TYR A 422 -2.41 -10.47 -6.78
N LEU A 423 -3.32 -9.88 -7.54
CA LEU A 423 -4.50 -9.18 -7.03
C LEU A 423 -5.78 -9.70 -7.67
N ASP A 424 -6.59 -10.42 -6.90
CA ASP A 424 -8.00 -10.66 -7.20
C ASP A 424 -8.87 -9.85 -6.26
N LYS A 425 -8.58 -8.55 -6.23
CA LYS A 425 -9.17 -7.57 -5.31
C LYS A 425 -9.06 -6.18 -5.90
N ILE A 426 -10.10 -5.38 -5.72
CA ILE A 426 -10.06 -3.96 -6.07
C ILE A 426 -9.37 -3.18 -4.95
N LEU A 427 -8.37 -2.41 -5.33
CA LEU A 427 -7.63 -1.49 -4.48
C LEU A 427 -7.67 -0.09 -5.07
N GLU A 428 -7.64 0.90 -4.21
CA GLU A 428 -7.65 2.31 -4.59
C GLU A 428 -6.59 3.08 -3.81
N TYR A 429 -6.07 4.14 -4.40
CA TYR A 429 -5.22 5.16 -3.79
C TYR A 429 -4.14 4.59 -2.84
N GLN A 430 -4.21 4.97 -1.55
CA GLN A 430 -3.21 4.57 -0.54
C GLN A 430 -3.07 3.06 -0.38
N ASN A 431 -4.19 2.32 -0.43
CA ASN A 431 -4.16 0.86 -0.28
C ASN A 431 -3.44 0.20 -1.44
N LEU A 432 -3.59 0.75 -2.65
CA LEU A 432 -2.92 0.30 -3.85
C LEU A 432 -1.39 0.53 -3.74
N ILE A 433 -0.97 1.75 -3.42
CA ILE A 433 0.46 2.09 -3.27
C ILE A 433 1.12 1.24 -2.18
N GLN A 434 0.42 1.02 -1.06
CA GLN A 434 0.94 0.19 0.04
C GLN A 434 1.09 -1.27 -0.36
N ALA A 435 0.11 -1.84 -1.08
CA ALA A 435 0.18 -3.20 -1.59
C ALA A 435 1.32 -3.36 -2.61
N PHE A 436 1.42 -2.46 -3.57
CA PHE A 436 2.49 -2.46 -4.58
C PHE A 436 3.87 -2.35 -3.92
N SER A 437 3.99 -1.53 -2.88
CA SER A 437 5.23 -1.35 -2.14
C SER A 437 5.73 -2.60 -1.40
N ARG A 438 4.98 -3.71 -1.42
CA ARG A 438 5.49 -5.02 -0.92
C ARG A 438 6.51 -5.63 -1.87
N THR A 439 6.48 -5.28 -3.15
CA THR A 439 7.35 -5.84 -4.18
C THR A 439 8.52 -4.94 -4.56
N ASN A 440 8.55 -3.68 -4.12
CA ASN A 440 9.52 -2.66 -4.59
C ASN A 440 10.83 -2.59 -3.79
N ARG A 441 11.11 -3.54 -2.92
CA ARG A 441 12.37 -3.57 -2.16
C ARG A 441 13.53 -3.94 -3.04
N LEU A 442 14.62 -3.21 -2.86
CA LEU A 442 15.87 -3.43 -3.60
C LEU A 442 16.41 -4.85 -3.42
N PHE A 443 16.85 -5.41 -4.50
CA PHE A 443 17.61 -6.63 -4.60
C PHE A 443 18.69 -6.45 -5.70
N ASN A 444 19.32 -7.53 -6.15
CA ASN A 444 20.17 -7.46 -7.34
C ASN A 444 19.31 -7.07 -8.56
N ILE A 445 19.66 -5.97 -9.23
CA ILE A 445 18.88 -5.39 -10.35
C ILE A 445 18.71 -6.37 -11.52
N ASN A 446 19.69 -7.25 -11.76
CA ASN A 446 19.61 -8.25 -12.82
C ASN A 446 18.59 -9.36 -12.50
N GLU A 447 18.31 -9.61 -11.24
CA GLU A 447 17.38 -10.64 -10.78
C GLU A 447 16.00 -10.08 -10.47
N LYS A 448 15.95 -8.86 -9.92
CA LYS A 448 14.72 -8.16 -9.55
C LYS A 448 14.81 -6.70 -10.01
N PRO A 449 14.58 -6.41 -11.30
CA PRO A 449 14.65 -5.05 -11.84
C PRO A 449 13.46 -4.17 -11.42
N PHE A 450 12.31 -4.77 -11.13
CA PHE A 450 11.07 -4.11 -10.70
C PHE A 450 10.21 -5.06 -9.86
N GLY A 451 9.19 -4.52 -9.20
CA GLY A 451 8.15 -5.31 -8.54
C GLY A 451 7.07 -5.71 -9.54
N SER A 452 6.82 -7.01 -9.70
CA SER A 452 5.81 -7.53 -10.62
C SER A 452 4.43 -7.52 -9.97
N ILE A 453 3.43 -6.97 -10.66
CA ILE A 453 2.05 -6.90 -10.20
C ILE A 453 1.15 -7.54 -11.26
N LYS A 454 0.33 -8.52 -10.89
CA LYS A 454 -0.72 -9.03 -11.78
C LYS A 454 -2.09 -8.84 -11.14
N TYR A 455 -3.02 -8.30 -11.89
CA TYR A 455 -4.38 -8.04 -11.40
C TYR A 455 -5.43 -8.61 -12.33
N TYR A 456 -6.48 -9.20 -11.74
CA TYR A 456 -7.47 -10.03 -12.40
C TYR A 456 -8.89 -9.47 -12.29
N ARG A 457 -9.30 -9.03 -11.09
CA ARG A 457 -10.68 -8.58 -10.81
C ARG A 457 -10.92 -7.20 -11.37
N MET A 458 -11.97 -7.06 -12.19
CA MET A 458 -12.36 -5.80 -12.85
C MET A 458 -11.11 -5.10 -13.42
N PRO A 459 -10.42 -5.74 -14.36
CA PRO A 459 -9.06 -5.34 -14.75
C PRO A 459 -8.99 -3.93 -15.35
N HIS A 460 -10.02 -3.46 -16.05
CA HIS A 460 -10.06 -2.10 -16.59
C HIS A 460 -10.29 -1.05 -15.50
N THR A 461 -11.19 -1.32 -14.55
CA THR A 461 -11.39 -0.46 -13.36
C THR A 461 -10.11 -0.41 -12.52
N MET A 462 -9.46 -1.55 -12.33
CA MET A 462 -8.20 -1.61 -11.59
C MET A 462 -7.08 -0.85 -12.30
N LYS A 463 -7.02 -0.88 -13.65
CA LYS A 463 -6.10 -0.06 -14.44
C LYS A 463 -6.29 1.43 -14.16
N ASN A 464 -7.53 1.92 -14.20
CA ASN A 464 -7.84 3.32 -13.89
C ASN A 464 -7.43 3.68 -12.45
N ASN A 465 -7.69 2.78 -11.49
CA ASN A 465 -7.28 2.98 -10.09
C ASN A 465 -5.76 3.07 -9.94
N ILE A 466 -5.01 2.26 -10.69
CA ILE A 466 -3.53 2.31 -10.72
C ILE A 466 -3.06 3.66 -11.27
N GLU A 467 -3.59 4.10 -12.41
CA GLU A 467 -3.22 5.37 -13.03
C GLU A 467 -3.52 6.56 -12.09
N ASN A 468 -4.71 6.58 -11.49
CA ASN A 468 -5.12 7.62 -10.54
C ASN A 468 -4.23 7.64 -9.28
N ALA A 469 -3.95 6.47 -8.69
CA ALA A 469 -3.09 6.38 -7.53
C ALA A 469 -1.65 6.81 -7.86
N MET A 470 -1.12 6.39 -9.00
CA MET A 470 0.23 6.78 -9.42
C MET A 470 0.32 8.28 -9.70
N LYS A 471 -0.68 8.87 -10.37
CA LYS A 471 -0.75 10.31 -10.57
C LYS A 471 -0.74 11.09 -9.25
N LEU A 472 -1.52 10.64 -8.26
CA LEU A 472 -1.62 11.30 -6.97
C LEU A 472 -0.33 11.18 -6.14
N TYR A 473 0.29 10.00 -6.12
CA TYR A 473 1.43 9.70 -5.24
C TYR A 473 2.81 9.84 -5.89
N SER A 474 2.90 10.11 -7.20
CA SER A 474 4.16 10.41 -7.86
C SER A 474 4.66 11.85 -7.61
N GLY A 475 3.81 12.71 -7.06
CA GLY A 475 4.05 14.15 -7.05
C GLY A 475 3.92 14.72 -8.47
N ASP A 476 4.72 15.72 -8.80
CA ASP A 476 4.65 16.38 -10.12
C ASP A 476 5.39 15.62 -11.25
N ARG A 477 5.80 14.35 -11.02
CA ARG A 477 6.67 13.59 -11.93
C ARG A 477 6.22 12.14 -12.08
N PRO A 478 5.19 11.84 -12.89
CA PRO A 478 4.70 10.48 -13.08
C PRO A 478 5.60 9.57 -13.93
N GLN A 479 6.64 10.11 -14.59
CA GLN A 479 7.52 9.33 -15.47
C GLN A 479 8.46 8.41 -14.70
N GLY A 480 8.72 7.20 -15.24
CA GLY A 480 9.66 6.21 -14.68
C GLY A 480 9.11 5.38 -13.52
N LEU A 481 7.80 5.45 -13.22
CA LEU A 481 7.17 4.64 -12.17
C LEU A 481 6.96 3.19 -12.57
N PHE A 482 6.66 2.97 -13.83
CA PHE A 482 6.42 1.66 -14.41
C PHE A 482 7.64 1.14 -15.17
N ALA A 483 7.76 -0.18 -15.24
CA ALA A 483 8.72 -0.82 -16.11
C ALA A 483 8.36 -0.52 -17.56
N ASP A 484 9.36 -0.09 -18.34
CA ASP A 484 9.18 0.17 -19.76
C ASP A 484 9.15 -1.17 -20.52
N HIS A 485 8.06 -1.45 -21.21
CA HIS A 485 7.96 -2.60 -22.08
C HIS A 485 8.45 -2.26 -23.49
N LEU A 486 9.16 -3.20 -24.11
CA LEU A 486 9.73 -2.98 -25.44
C LEU A 486 8.71 -2.51 -26.50
N PRO A 487 7.48 -3.04 -26.58
CA PRO A 487 6.47 -2.55 -27.51
C PRO A 487 6.08 -1.08 -27.24
N ASP A 488 5.90 -0.70 -25.98
CA ASP A 488 5.53 0.65 -25.59
C ASP A 488 6.67 1.63 -25.86
N ASN A 489 7.91 1.22 -25.58
CA ASN A 489 9.11 2.00 -25.90
C ASN A 489 9.26 2.22 -27.41
N ILE A 490 9.04 1.18 -28.22
CA ILE A 490 9.07 1.31 -29.68
C ILE A 490 7.99 2.27 -30.17
N GLU A 491 6.78 2.21 -29.61
CA GLU A 491 5.70 3.13 -29.95
C GLU A 491 6.04 4.58 -29.56
N HIS A 492 6.54 4.80 -28.35
CA HIS A 492 7.01 6.13 -27.90
C HIS A 492 8.15 6.66 -28.75
N MET A 493 9.14 5.82 -29.06
CA MET A 493 10.21 6.18 -29.98
C MET A 493 9.68 6.58 -31.36
N ASN A 494 8.75 5.82 -31.93
CA ASN A 494 8.15 6.14 -33.23
C ASN A 494 7.37 7.47 -33.20
N ILE A 495 6.67 7.78 -32.10
CA ILE A 495 5.97 9.06 -31.90
C ILE A 495 6.99 10.19 -31.80
N SER A 496 7.98 10.07 -30.91
CA SER A 496 9.02 11.08 -30.73
C SER A 496 9.82 11.33 -32.01
N PHE A 497 10.08 10.27 -32.77
CA PHE A 497 10.75 10.40 -34.08
C PHE A 497 9.92 11.19 -35.10
N LYS A 498 8.62 10.91 -35.21
CA LYS A 498 7.69 11.66 -36.07
C LYS A 498 7.60 13.14 -35.67
N ASP A 499 7.58 13.42 -34.37
CA ASP A 499 7.56 14.78 -33.85
C ASP A 499 8.88 15.52 -34.16
N MET A 500 10.03 14.83 -34.07
CA MET A 500 11.31 15.38 -34.52
C MET A 500 11.27 15.66 -36.02
N GLU A 501 10.81 14.72 -36.86
CA GLU A 501 10.64 14.96 -38.29
C GLU A 501 9.80 16.20 -38.61
N ALA A 502 8.71 16.38 -37.84
CA ALA A 502 7.83 17.54 -37.99
C ALA A 502 8.58 18.87 -37.73
N VAL A 503 9.45 18.90 -36.70
CA VAL A 503 10.29 20.10 -36.41
C VAL A 503 11.21 20.41 -37.58
N PHE A 504 11.87 19.42 -38.16
CA PHE A 504 12.76 19.64 -39.32
C PHE A 504 12.00 20.02 -40.58
N LYS A 505 10.84 19.42 -40.85
CA LYS A 505 9.94 19.81 -41.95
C LYS A 505 9.49 21.26 -41.85
N GLN A 506 9.10 21.72 -40.66
CA GLN A 506 8.72 23.11 -40.40
C GLN A 506 9.89 24.08 -40.65
N ALA A 507 11.11 23.64 -40.39
CA ALA A 507 12.33 24.39 -40.67
C ALA A 507 12.82 24.25 -42.13
N ASN A 508 12.06 23.59 -43.03
CA ASN A 508 12.45 23.27 -44.41
C ASN A 508 13.78 22.52 -44.53
N ILE A 509 14.07 21.63 -43.60
CA ILE A 509 15.28 20.79 -43.61
C ILE A 509 14.90 19.37 -44.00
N ALA A 510 15.46 18.87 -45.10
CA ALA A 510 15.25 17.49 -45.53
C ALA A 510 16.14 16.53 -44.73
N ASP A 511 15.56 15.34 -44.41
CA ASP A 511 16.30 14.21 -43.83
C ASP A 511 17.15 14.53 -42.59
N MET A 512 16.75 15.54 -41.80
CA MET A 512 17.47 15.98 -40.57
C MET A 512 18.99 16.23 -40.79
N GLN A 513 19.42 16.63 -42.00
CA GLN A 513 20.82 16.75 -42.37
C GLN A 513 21.59 17.83 -41.59
N LYS A 514 20.90 18.83 -41.07
CA LYS A 514 21.47 19.87 -40.21
C LYS A 514 20.47 20.30 -39.14
N LEU A 515 20.96 20.84 -38.02
CA LEU A 515 20.08 21.40 -37.00
C LEU A 515 19.33 22.63 -37.55
N PRO A 516 18.09 22.88 -37.11
CA PRO A 516 17.38 24.13 -37.38
C PRO A 516 18.21 25.35 -37.00
N ASP A 517 18.08 26.44 -37.74
CA ASP A 517 18.88 27.65 -37.48
C ASP A 517 18.32 28.47 -36.32
N ASP A 518 17.00 28.42 -36.09
CA ASP A 518 16.32 29.16 -35.02
C ASP A 518 16.41 28.45 -33.65
N THR A 519 16.42 29.26 -32.60
CA THR A 519 16.62 28.79 -31.22
C THR A 519 15.42 27.98 -30.68
N GLU A 520 14.20 28.29 -31.13
CA GLU A 520 12.98 27.63 -30.68
C GLU A 520 12.93 26.19 -31.23
N SER A 521 13.14 26.00 -32.52
CA SER A 521 13.18 24.68 -33.16
C SER A 521 14.33 23.83 -32.60
N LYS A 522 15.52 24.44 -32.34
CA LYS A 522 16.62 23.75 -31.65
C LYS A 522 16.24 23.25 -30.26
N ALA A 523 15.58 24.09 -29.45
CA ALA A 523 15.14 23.72 -28.10
C ALA A 523 14.09 22.61 -28.13
N LYS A 524 13.15 22.69 -29.08
CA LYS A 524 12.12 21.69 -29.29
C LYS A 524 12.71 20.35 -29.71
N PHE A 525 13.62 20.36 -30.67
CA PHE A 525 14.37 19.18 -31.09
C PHE A 525 15.17 18.57 -29.92
N ALA A 526 15.93 19.38 -29.18
CA ALA A 526 16.71 18.90 -28.05
C ALA A 526 15.87 18.25 -26.93
N LYS A 527 14.64 18.75 -26.75
CA LYS A 527 13.67 18.14 -25.82
C LYS A 527 13.21 16.78 -26.34
N LEU A 528 12.72 16.71 -27.59
CA LEU A 528 12.25 15.48 -28.23
C LEU A 528 13.33 14.41 -28.33
N PHE A 529 14.57 14.82 -28.67
CA PHE A 529 15.73 13.92 -28.76
C PHE A 529 16.12 13.34 -27.39
N ARG A 530 15.85 14.04 -26.31
CA ARG A 530 16.09 13.55 -24.95
C ARG A 530 14.99 12.60 -24.48
N GLU A 531 13.77 12.76 -25.02
CA GLU A 531 12.62 11.89 -24.77
C GLU A 531 12.65 10.63 -25.65
N PHE A 532 13.33 10.69 -26.85
CA PHE A 532 13.58 9.56 -27.76
C PHE A 532 14.62 8.59 -27.18
#